data_aaf0544fe2eaf3ef2b5f0db5bb2f2310
#
_entry.id   aaf0544fe2eaf3ef2b5f0db5bb2f2310
#
_cell.length_a   1.000
_cell.length_b   1.000
_cell.length_c   1.000
_cell.angle_alpha   90.00
_cell.angle_beta   90.00
_cell.angle_gamma   90.00
#
_symmetry.space_group_name_H-M   'P 1'
#
loop_
_entity.id
_entity.type
_entity.pdbx_description
1 polymer ?
#
loop_
_entity_poly.entity_id
_entity_poly.type
_entity_poly.pdbx_seq_one_letter_code
_entity_poly.pdbx_strand_id
1 'polypeptide(L)'
;MSNRTTGPGVTAAESTPSWEPRPTPPSGAPNVVVVVLDDTGFSHLGCFGSDIETPNIDRLAAGGLRYTNFHTTALCSPTRACLLSGRNHHSVGMRWLSNLDTGFSNCRGVISKSAATLPEVLRENGYGTFAVGKWHLANLEDCSPAGPFDHWPLQ
;
A
#
# COMPACT_ATOMS: atom_id res chain seq x y z
N MET A 1 -20.12 31.80 -31.72
CA MET A 1 -19.95 30.88 -30.57
C MET A 1 -18.64 31.27 -29.91
N SER A 2 -18.72 31.86 -28.72
CA SER A 2 -17.53 32.34 -27.97
C SER A 2 -16.73 31.15 -27.47
N ASN A 3 -15.49 31.05 -27.94
CA ASN A 3 -14.53 30.05 -27.45
C ASN A 3 -14.09 30.51 -26.03
N ARG A 4 -14.84 30.15 -25.00
CA ARG A 4 -14.43 30.38 -23.62
C ARG A 4 -13.23 29.45 -23.33
N THR A 5 -12.05 30.05 -23.30
CA THR A 5 -10.87 29.37 -22.76
C THR A 5 -11.11 29.06 -21.29
N THR A 6 -11.11 27.78 -20.95
CA THR A 6 -11.13 27.31 -19.53
C THR A 6 -9.78 27.64 -18.91
N GLY A 7 -9.76 28.33 -17.78
CA GLY A 7 -8.54 28.66 -17.05
C GLY A 7 -8.63 29.99 -16.28
N PRO A 8 -7.56 30.38 -15.60
CA PRO A 8 -7.51 31.63 -14.87
C PRO A 8 -7.52 32.83 -15.81
N GLY A 9 -8.44 33.78 -15.61
CA GLY A 9 -8.47 35.10 -16.22
C GLY A 9 -7.68 36.12 -15.40
N VAL A 10 -7.67 37.38 -15.84
CA VAL A 10 -7.02 38.48 -15.12
C VAL A 10 -7.77 38.80 -13.81
N THR A 11 -9.07 38.60 -13.80
CA THR A 11 -9.94 38.80 -12.63
C THR A 11 -10.71 37.52 -12.30
N ALA A 12 -11.22 37.42 -11.07
CA ALA A 12 -12.07 36.32 -10.68
C ALA A 12 -13.35 36.19 -11.52
N ALA A 13 -13.90 37.32 -11.97
CA ALA A 13 -15.09 37.35 -12.83
C ALA A 13 -14.83 36.79 -14.24
N GLU A 14 -13.61 36.87 -14.72
CA GLU A 14 -13.17 36.36 -16.03
C GLU A 14 -12.66 34.92 -15.95
N SER A 15 -12.43 34.42 -14.74
CA SER A 15 -11.89 33.11 -14.51
C SER A 15 -13.01 32.06 -14.59
N THR A 16 -12.70 30.94 -15.24
CA THR A 16 -13.57 29.78 -15.24
C THR A 16 -12.87 28.68 -14.46
N PRO A 17 -13.49 28.09 -13.40
CA PRO A 17 -12.90 26.97 -12.68
C PRO A 17 -12.55 25.85 -13.65
N SER A 18 -11.32 25.41 -13.59
CA SER A 18 -10.82 24.27 -14.36
C SER A 18 -10.17 23.28 -13.41
N TRP A 19 -10.68 22.07 -13.41
CA TRP A 19 -10.14 20.96 -12.65
C TRP A 19 -9.44 20.03 -13.63
N GLU A 20 -8.21 19.70 -13.37
CA GLU A 20 -7.58 18.62 -14.14
C GLU A 20 -8.37 17.33 -13.95
N PRO A 21 -8.68 16.62 -15.04
CA PRO A 21 -9.37 15.34 -14.93
C PRO A 21 -8.50 14.37 -14.14
N ARG A 22 -9.05 13.81 -13.06
CA ARG A 22 -8.36 12.77 -12.32
C ARG A 22 -8.34 11.50 -13.18
N PRO A 23 -7.24 10.74 -13.16
CA PRO A 23 -7.22 9.43 -13.80
C PRO A 23 -8.38 8.58 -13.27
N THR A 24 -9.00 7.81 -14.15
CA THR A 24 -10.04 6.85 -13.79
C THR A 24 -9.59 5.45 -14.22
N PRO A 25 -9.87 4.41 -13.44
CA PRO A 25 -9.50 3.06 -13.82
C PRO A 25 -10.24 2.66 -15.12
N PRO A 26 -9.69 1.71 -15.90
CA PRO A 26 -10.37 1.19 -17.07
C PRO A 26 -11.78 0.67 -16.73
N SER A 27 -12.72 0.78 -17.68
CA SER A 27 -14.06 0.24 -17.50
C SER A 27 -13.99 -1.27 -17.22
N GLY A 28 -14.67 -1.71 -16.16
CA GLY A 28 -14.67 -3.11 -15.74
C GLY A 28 -13.43 -3.52 -14.92
N ALA A 29 -12.56 -2.59 -14.57
CA ALA A 29 -11.43 -2.88 -13.67
C ALA A 29 -11.93 -3.41 -12.32
N PRO A 30 -11.36 -4.54 -11.81
CA PRO A 30 -11.82 -5.15 -10.58
C PRO A 30 -11.37 -4.35 -9.35
N ASN A 31 -12.11 -4.45 -8.26
CA ASN A 31 -11.62 -4.06 -6.95
C ASN A 31 -10.56 -5.06 -6.46
N VAL A 32 -9.53 -4.56 -5.81
CA VAL A 32 -8.46 -5.37 -5.22
C VAL A 32 -8.49 -5.22 -3.71
N VAL A 33 -8.66 -6.33 -3.00
CA VAL A 33 -8.61 -6.37 -1.53
C VAL A 33 -7.47 -7.28 -1.10
N VAL A 34 -6.53 -6.73 -0.33
CA VAL A 34 -5.40 -7.47 0.23
C VAL A 34 -5.57 -7.54 1.74
N VAL A 35 -5.75 -8.75 2.27
CA VAL A 35 -5.85 -9.00 3.71
C VAL A 35 -4.54 -9.61 4.19
N VAL A 36 -3.81 -8.90 5.04
CA VAL A 36 -2.53 -9.31 5.61
C VAL A 36 -2.72 -9.67 7.07
N LEU A 37 -2.65 -10.95 7.38
CA LEU A 37 -2.67 -11.44 8.74
C LEU A 37 -1.27 -11.29 9.35
N ASP A 38 -1.21 -10.73 10.56
CA ASP A 38 0.05 -10.50 11.25
C ASP A 38 0.36 -11.67 12.20
N ASP A 39 1.61 -12.13 12.19
CA ASP A 39 2.10 -13.24 12.99
C ASP A 39 1.25 -14.54 12.86
N THR A 40 0.72 -14.78 11.66
CA THR A 40 -0.13 -15.92 11.35
C THR A 40 0.60 -16.90 10.42
N GLY A 41 0.70 -18.13 10.83
CA GLY A 41 1.24 -19.24 10.03
C GLY A 41 0.16 -20.23 9.58
N PHE A 42 0.56 -21.24 8.83
CA PHE A 42 -0.35 -22.31 8.34
C PHE A 42 -1.14 -22.99 9.46
N SER A 43 -0.52 -23.17 10.63
CA SER A 43 -1.16 -23.80 11.80
C SER A 43 -2.33 -23.00 12.40
N HIS A 44 -2.58 -21.78 11.93
CA HIS A 44 -3.66 -20.94 12.45
C HIS A 44 -4.89 -20.92 11.53
N LEU A 45 -4.87 -21.61 10.39
CA LEU A 45 -5.94 -21.56 9.39
C LEU A 45 -6.51 -22.96 9.14
N GLY A 46 -7.84 -23.10 9.21
CA GLY A 46 -8.53 -24.38 9.03
C GLY A 46 -8.26 -25.01 7.67
N CYS A 47 -8.18 -24.23 6.60
CA CYS A 47 -7.86 -24.72 5.26
C CYS A 47 -6.46 -25.34 5.12
N PHE A 48 -5.59 -25.19 6.10
CA PHE A 48 -4.28 -25.84 6.20
C PHE A 48 -4.22 -26.89 7.32
N GLY A 49 -5.36 -27.27 7.92
CA GLY A 49 -5.46 -28.31 8.91
C GLY A 49 -5.37 -27.83 10.37
N SER A 50 -5.60 -26.54 10.63
CA SER A 50 -5.71 -26.03 12.00
C SER A 50 -7.01 -26.46 12.67
N ASP A 51 -6.96 -26.65 13.99
CA ASP A 51 -8.14 -26.82 14.84
C ASP A 51 -8.89 -25.50 15.10
N ILE A 52 -8.30 -24.36 14.69
CA ILE A 52 -8.93 -23.04 14.77
C ILE A 52 -9.97 -22.92 13.66
N GLU A 53 -11.19 -22.59 14.03
CA GLU A 53 -12.28 -22.39 13.08
C GLU A 53 -12.09 -21.08 12.30
N THR A 54 -11.86 -21.20 10.99
CA THR A 54 -11.72 -20.06 10.07
C THR A 54 -12.66 -20.17 8.86
N PRO A 55 -13.99 -20.31 9.07
CA PRO A 55 -14.92 -20.76 8.04
C PRO A 55 -14.98 -19.84 6.81
N ASN A 56 -14.76 -18.55 6.99
CA ASN A 56 -14.76 -17.59 5.86
C ASN A 56 -13.49 -17.68 5.02
N ILE A 57 -12.33 -17.86 5.67
CA ILE A 57 -11.05 -18.07 4.99
C ILE A 57 -11.06 -19.43 4.29
N ASP A 58 -11.59 -20.47 4.95
CA ASP A 58 -11.70 -21.82 4.40
C ASP A 58 -12.60 -21.84 3.15
N ARG A 59 -13.71 -21.09 3.18
CA ARG A 59 -14.58 -20.94 2.02
C ARG A 59 -13.87 -20.21 0.86
N LEU A 60 -13.10 -19.16 1.17
CA LEU A 60 -12.29 -18.46 0.17
C LEU A 60 -11.23 -19.39 -0.43
N ALA A 61 -10.56 -20.17 0.40
CA ALA A 61 -9.56 -21.14 -0.03
C ALA A 61 -10.15 -22.27 -0.89
N ALA A 62 -11.38 -22.72 -0.59
CA ALA A 62 -12.08 -23.73 -1.38
C ALA A 62 -12.48 -23.23 -2.78
N GLY A 63 -12.73 -21.93 -2.94
CA GLY A 63 -13.10 -21.30 -4.23
C GLY A 63 -11.92 -20.66 -4.98
N GLY A 64 -10.71 -20.69 -4.42
CA GLY A 64 -9.56 -19.99 -4.95
C GLY A 64 -8.30 -20.83 -5.08
N LEU A 65 -7.18 -20.14 -5.31
CA LEU A 65 -5.86 -20.75 -5.29
C LEU A 65 -5.30 -20.74 -3.86
N ARG A 66 -4.77 -21.88 -3.44
CA ARG A 66 -4.11 -22.05 -2.16
C ARG A 66 -2.65 -22.47 -2.38
N TYR A 67 -1.74 -21.59 -2.03
CA TYR A 67 -0.31 -21.88 -2.11
C TYR A 67 0.15 -22.66 -0.88
N THR A 68 0.84 -23.76 -1.08
CA THR A 68 1.44 -24.60 -0.03
C THR A 68 2.93 -24.36 0.15
N ASN A 69 3.55 -23.64 -0.79
CA ASN A 69 4.96 -23.26 -0.73
C ASN A 69 5.06 -21.73 -0.92
N PHE A 70 4.59 -20.98 0.05
CA PHE A 70 4.59 -19.53 0.07
C PHE A 70 5.45 -19.05 1.24
N HIS A 71 6.46 -18.23 0.93
CA HIS A 71 7.40 -17.71 1.91
C HIS A 71 7.29 -16.21 2.04
N THR A 72 7.37 -15.73 3.27
CA THR A 72 7.52 -14.32 3.63
C THR A 72 8.89 -14.11 4.26
N THR A 73 9.23 -12.87 4.61
CA THR A 73 10.38 -12.62 5.46
C THR A 73 10.05 -13.01 6.91
N ALA A 74 11.06 -13.08 7.77
CA ALA A 74 10.89 -13.44 9.17
C ALA A 74 10.22 -12.35 10.02
N LEU A 75 10.02 -11.13 9.49
CA LEU A 75 9.55 -9.96 10.22
C LEU A 75 8.44 -9.22 9.45
N CYS A 76 7.58 -8.53 10.20
CA CYS A 76 6.42 -7.81 9.67
C CYS A 76 6.79 -6.65 8.73
N SER A 77 7.65 -5.70 9.14
CA SER A 77 8.00 -4.55 8.27
C SER A 77 8.68 -4.98 6.96
N PRO A 78 9.70 -5.86 6.96
CA PRO A 78 10.28 -6.37 5.73
C PRO A 78 9.28 -7.08 4.82
N THR A 79 8.39 -7.91 5.37
CA THR A 79 7.34 -8.60 4.60
C THR A 79 6.38 -7.60 3.96
N ARG A 80 5.92 -6.60 4.72
CA ARG A 80 5.04 -5.55 4.23
C ARG A 80 5.71 -4.71 3.15
N ALA A 81 7.00 -4.41 3.29
CA ALA A 81 7.76 -3.70 2.28
C ALA A 81 7.89 -4.50 0.97
N CYS A 82 8.16 -5.81 1.05
CA CYS A 82 8.16 -6.69 -0.13
C CYS A 82 6.78 -6.72 -0.80
N LEU A 83 5.71 -6.90 -0.02
CA LEU A 83 4.34 -6.96 -0.54
C LEU A 83 3.95 -5.71 -1.30
N LEU A 84 4.23 -4.53 -0.72
CA LEU A 84 3.83 -3.26 -1.31
C LEU A 84 4.71 -2.83 -2.47
N SER A 85 6.01 -3.13 -2.44
CA SER A 85 6.95 -2.68 -3.48
C SER A 85 7.19 -3.70 -4.59
N GLY A 86 6.84 -4.97 -4.37
CA GLY A 86 7.22 -6.07 -5.28
C GLY A 86 8.72 -6.31 -5.35
N ARG A 87 9.51 -5.76 -4.40
CA ARG A 87 10.96 -5.82 -4.39
C ARG A 87 11.48 -6.48 -3.11
N ASN A 88 12.74 -6.91 -3.15
CA ASN A 88 13.42 -7.36 -1.94
C ASN A 88 13.51 -6.20 -0.93
N HIS A 89 13.19 -6.47 0.32
CA HIS A 89 13.13 -5.46 1.39
C HIS A 89 14.46 -4.74 1.64
N HIS A 90 15.60 -5.39 1.42
CA HIS A 90 16.92 -4.74 1.51
C HIS A 90 17.09 -3.65 0.46
N SER A 91 16.57 -3.85 -0.76
CA SER A 91 16.70 -2.89 -1.85
C SER A 91 15.82 -1.66 -1.69
N VAL A 92 14.83 -1.73 -0.79
CA VAL A 92 13.89 -0.62 -0.53
C VAL A 92 14.07 0.00 0.85
N GLY A 93 15.19 -0.28 1.53
CA GLY A 93 15.50 0.37 2.82
C GLY A 93 14.90 -0.29 4.05
N MET A 94 14.28 -1.47 3.93
CA MET A 94 13.57 -2.14 5.01
C MET A 94 14.25 -3.45 5.44
N ARG A 95 15.54 -3.40 5.76
CA ARG A 95 16.27 -4.60 6.24
C ARG A 95 15.69 -5.15 7.55
N TRP A 96 15.20 -4.27 8.42
CA TRP A 96 14.70 -4.59 9.76
C TRP A 96 13.34 -3.95 10.00
N LEU A 97 12.91 -3.89 11.25
CA LEU A 97 11.68 -3.19 11.63
C LEU A 97 11.78 -1.68 11.38
N SER A 98 10.66 -1.05 11.09
CA SER A 98 10.58 0.37 10.74
C SER A 98 11.02 1.34 11.85
N ASN A 99 11.07 0.86 13.09
CA ASN A 99 11.55 1.66 14.23
C ASN A 99 13.09 1.72 14.34
N LEU A 100 13.83 1.12 13.41
CA LEU A 100 15.29 1.09 13.40
C LEU A 100 15.82 1.71 12.11
N ASP A 101 16.23 2.96 12.17
CA ASP A 101 17.07 3.60 11.14
C ASP A 101 18.53 3.51 11.59
N THR A 102 19.36 2.85 10.80
CA THR A 102 20.79 2.70 11.04
C THR A 102 21.64 3.67 10.22
N GLY A 103 21.01 4.52 9.40
CA GLY A 103 21.72 5.41 8.48
C GLY A 103 22.24 4.72 7.22
N PHE A 104 22.19 3.38 7.13
CA PHE A 104 22.55 2.65 5.92
C PHE A 104 21.37 2.55 4.95
N SER A 105 21.66 2.65 3.65
CA SER A 105 20.62 2.71 2.61
C SER A 105 19.65 1.51 2.60
N ASN A 106 20.09 0.34 3.05
CA ASN A 106 19.28 -0.86 3.14
C ASN A 106 18.51 -1.00 4.48
N CYS A 107 18.70 -0.10 5.43
CA CYS A 107 18.09 -0.16 6.76
C CYS A 107 17.73 1.25 7.27
N ARG A 108 16.76 1.87 6.60
CA ARG A 108 16.27 3.22 6.86
C ARG A 108 14.94 3.24 7.62
N GLY A 109 14.32 2.07 7.84
CA GLY A 109 13.04 1.96 8.52
C GLY A 109 11.84 2.47 7.72
N VAL A 110 12.05 2.92 6.49
CA VAL A 110 11.03 3.41 5.55
C VAL A 110 11.29 2.84 4.16
N ILE A 111 10.24 2.71 3.35
CA ILE A 111 10.41 2.35 1.94
C ILE A 111 11.01 3.53 1.20
N SER A 112 12.10 3.27 0.46
CA SER A 112 12.77 4.30 -0.34
C SER A 112 11.82 4.90 -1.37
N LYS A 113 11.80 6.23 -1.49
CA LYS A 113 11.04 6.96 -2.53
C LYS A 113 11.46 6.63 -3.97
N SER A 114 12.57 5.91 -4.16
CA SER A 114 12.97 5.38 -5.47
C SER A 114 12.24 4.10 -5.88
N ALA A 115 11.41 3.56 -4.98
CA ALA A 115 10.61 2.37 -5.23
C ALA A 115 9.12 2.76 -5.12
N ALA A 116 8.40 2.67 -6.24
CA ALA A 116 6.95 2.82 -6.22
C ALA A 116 6.30 1.67 -5.44
N THR A 117 5.24 2.00 -4.73
CA THR A 117 4.40 1.00 -4.06
C THR A 117 3.17 0.66 -4.91
N LEU A 118 2.59 -0.51 -4.68
CA LEU A 118 1.36 -0.94 -5.34
C LEU A 118 0.22 0.10 -5.22
N PRO A 119 -0.05 0.70 -4.04
CA PRO A 119 -1.04 1.77 -3.93
C PRO A 119 -0.73 2.99 -4.79
N GLU A 120 0.53 3.42 -4.87
CA GLU A 120 0.93 4.54 -5.74
C GLU A 120 0.67 4.22 -7.21
N VAL A 121 1.09 3.04 -7.67
CA VAL A 121 0.85 2.60 -9.06
C VAL A 121 -0.64 2.53 -9.36
N LEU A 122 -1.45 2.00 -8.47
CA LEU A 122 -2.90 1.92 -8.63
C LEU A 122 -3.56 3.31 -8.65
N ARG A 123 -3.12 4.21 -7.78
CA ARG A 123 -3.62 5.59 -7.72
C ARG A 123 -3.34 6.36 -9.01
N GLU A 124 -2.14 6.24 -9.56
CA GLU A 124 -1.79 6.83 -10.86
C GLU A 124 -2.65 6.28 -12.02
N ASN A 125 -3.23 5.09 -11.84
CA ASN A 125 -4.18 4.49 -12.77
C ASN A 125 -5.65 4.69 -12.36
N GLY A 126 -5.93 5.63 -11.47
CA GLY A 126 -7.28 6.09 -11.14
C GLY A 126 -8.00 5.31 -10.05
N TYR A 127 -7.34 4.35 -9.41
CA TYR A 127 -7.94 3.66 -8.26
C TYR A 127 -7.94 4.52 -7.01
N GLY A 128 -8.99 4.42 -6.20
CA GLY A 128 -8.94 4.84 -4.81
C GLY A 128 -8.14 3.81 -4.00
N THR A 129 -7.16 4.28 -3.22
CA THR A 129 -6.32 3.40 -2.41
C THR A 129 -6.49 3.68 -0.93
N PHE A 130 -6.67 2.63 -0.13
CA PHE A 130 -6.96 2.72 1.29
C PHE A 130 -6.16 1.68 2.06
N ALA A 131 -5.80 2.00 3.30
CA ALA A 131 -5.23 1.05 4.25
C ALA A 131 -5.94 1.17 5.59
N VAL A 132 -6.18 0.03 6.24
CA VAL A 132 -6.78 -0.05 7.57
C VAL A 132 -5.99 -1.06 8.38
N GLY A 133 -5.69 -0.74 9.64
CA GLY A 133 -4.97 -1.62 10.55
C GLY A 133 -3.48 -1.29 10.66
N LYS A 134 -2.66 -2.33 10.88
CA LYS A 134 -1.23 -2.18 11.12
C LYS A 134 -0.49 -1.77 9.84
N TRP A 135 0.21 -0.64 9.90
CA TRP A 135 1.09 -0.14 8.85
C TRP A 135 2.52 -0.68 8.98
N HIS A 136 3.24 -0.28 10.00
CA HIS A 136 4.59 -0.69 10.39
C HIS A 136 5.66 -0.49 9.30
N LEU A 137 5.56 0.60 8.54
CA LEU A 137 6.49 0.99 7.47
C LEU A 137 6.89 2.47 7.55
N ALA A 138 6.76 3.07 8.73
CA ALA A 138 7.17 4.44 9.03
C ALA A 138 8.04 4.47 10.27
N ASN A 139 8.94 5.44 10.37
CA ASN A 139 9.72 5.70 11.57
C ASN A 139 8.82 6.15 12.73
N LEU A 140 9.29 6.01 13.97
CA LEU A 140 8.51 6.38 15.15
C LEU A 140 8.08 7.86 15.15
N GLU A 141 8.93 8.74 14.67
CA GLU A 141 8.68 10.18 14.56
C GLU A 141 7.52 10.48 13.58
N ASP A 142 7.36 9.67 12.52
CA ASP A 142 6.26 9.78 11.54
C ASP A 142 4.95 9.16 12.07
N CYS A 143 4.97 8.46 13.18
CA CYS A 143 3.81 7.82 13.77
C CYS A 143 3.01 8.72 14.70
N SER A 144 3.41 9.97 14.92
CA SER A 144 2.70 10.95 15.75
C SER A 144 1.74 11.81 14.92
N PRO A 145 0.70 12.41 15.53
CA PRO A 145 -0.15 13.39 14.86
C PRO A 145 0.60 14.63 14.35
N ALA A 146 1.79 14.90 14.86
CA ALA A 146 2.66 16.00 14.47
C ALA A 146 3.81 15.55 13.56
N GLY A 147 3.84 14.28 13.18
CA GLY A 147 4.91 13.72 12.35
C GLY A 147 5.00 14.37 10.98
N PRO A 148 6.14 14.29 10.30
CA PRO A 148 6.32 14.88 8.98
C PRO A 148 5.51 14.23 7.88
N PHE A 149 4.93 13.05 8.06
CA PHE A 149 4.09 12.29 7.11
C PHE A 149 4.64 12.11 5.68
N ASP A 150 5.94 12.42 5.47
CA ASP A 150 6.59 12.40 4.17
C ASP A 150 6.76 11.00 3.56
N HIS A 151 6.51 9.96 4.35
CA HIS A 151 6.73 8.56 3.99
C HIS A 151 5.44 7.73 3.97
N TRP A 152 4.29 8.38 3.88
CA TRP A 152 3.02 7.69 3.72
C TRP A 152 2.74 7.42 2.24
N PRO A 153 2.85 6.18 1.77
CA PRO A 153 2.68 5.86 0.34
C PRO A 153 1.21 5.91 -0.13
N LEU A 154 0.31 6.40 0.71
CA LEU A 154 -1.11 6.58 0.38
C LEU A 154 -1.48 8.05 0.16
N GLN A 155 -0.52 8.96 0.24
CA GLN A 155 -0.75 10.40 -0.04
C GLN A 155 -0.71 10.71 -1.52
#